data_e6a8c784ea9aed60ad801d32f9b0c9f7
#
_entry.id   e6a8c784ea9aed60ad801d32f9b0c9f7
#
_cell.length_a   1.000
_cell.length_b   1.000
_cell.length_c   1.000
_cell.angle_alpha   90.00
_cell.angle_beta   90.00
_cell.angle_gamma   90.00
#
_symmetry.space_group_name_H-M   'P 1'
#
loop_
_entity.id
_entity.type
_entity.pdbx_description
1 polymer ?
#
loop_
_entity_poly.entity_id
_entity_poly.type
_entity_poly.pdbx_seq_one_letter_code
_entity_poly.pdbx_strand_id
1 'polypeptide(L)' 'MELTDGNVINVLTELLPYIEADGRWLEFVEIDYMDEGAFVKVRLGGACSTCAMSQITLKQGIEKRLMEEFEELQGVIQVL' A
#
# COMPACT_ATOMS: atom_id res chain seq x y z
N MET A 1 0.93 -9.25 13.26
CA MET A 1 0.94 -7.84 13.74
C MET A 1 -0.49 -7.31 13.74
N GLU A 2 -0.85 -6.57 14.77
CA GLU A 2 -2.19 -6.00 14.85
C GLU A 2 -2.41 -4.92 13.78
N LEU A 3 -3.57 -4.94 13.16
CA LEU A 3 -3.91 -3.99 12.10
C LEU A 3 -4.32 -2.65 12.70
N THR A 4 -3.37 -1.73 12.73
CA THR A 4 -3.59 -0.35 13.21
C THR A 4 -2.95 0.61 12.23
N ASP A 5 -3.39 1.88 12.26
CA ASP A 5 -2.80 2.91 11.40
C ASP A 5 -1.30 3.01 11.62
N GLY A 6 -0.86 3.02 12.88
CA GLY A 6 0.55 3.12 13.21
C GLY A 6 1.37 1.96 12.67
N ASN A 7 0.87 0.74 12.81
CA ASN A 7 1.57 -0.45 12.31
C ASN A 7 1.61 -0.47 10.78
N VAL A 8 0.51 -0.07 10.13
CA VAL A 8 0.48 0.03 8.66
C VAL A 8 1.49 1.07 8.19
N ILE A 9 1.52 2.23 8.81
CA ILE A 9 2.46 3.29 8.46
C ILE A 9 3.90 2.81 8.64
N ASN A 10 4.19 2.06 9.70
CA ASN A 10 5.53 1.52 9.93
C ASN A 10 5.96 0.58 8.80
N VAL A 11 5.07 -0.31 8.37
CA VAL A 11 5.39 -1.23 7.26
C VAL A 11 5.58 -0.46 5.96
N LEU A 12 4.70 0.50 5.69
CA LEU A 12 4.82 1.33 4.48
C LEU A 12 6.11 2.15 4.50
N THR A 13 6.52 2.65 5.66
CA THR A 13 7.77 3.39 5.80
C THR A 13 8.97 2.52 5.44
N GLU A 14 8.94 1.24 5.78
CA GLU A 14 10.00 0.31 5.37
C GLU A 14 10.06 0.13 3.85
N LEU A 15 8.94 0.28 3.16
CA LEU A 15 8.86 0.13 1.72
C LEU A 15 9.23 1.41 0.97
N LEU A 16 9.15 2.57 1.63
CA LEU A 16 9.39 3.86 0.97
C LEU A 16 10.72 3.98 0.26
N PRO A 17 11.86 3.52 0.82
CA PRO A 17 13.13 3.62 0.10
C PRO A 17 13.11 2.93 -1.26
N TYR A 18 12.43 1.81 -1.37
CA TYR A 18 12.32 1.08 -2.64
C TYR A 18 11.43 1.82 -3.62
N ILE A 19 10.35 2.42 -3.11
CA ILE A 19 9.39 3.16 -3.92
C ILE A 19 10.02 4.46 -4.42
N GLU A 20 10.69 5.19 -3.54
CA GLU A 20 11.32 6.46 -3.87
C GLU A 20 12.51 6.31 -4.81
N ALA A 21 13.21 5.16 -4.75
CA ALA A 21 14.32 4.88 -5.65
C ALA A 21 13.92 4.91 -7.11
N ASP A 22 12.67 4.58 -7.42
CA ASP A 22 12.13 4.61 -8.78
C ASP A 22 11.49 5.96 -9.12
N GLY A 23 11.62 6.96 -8.25
CA GLY A 23 11.00 8.26 -8.45
C GLY A 23 9.50 8.28 -8.18
N ARG A 24 9.01 7.33 -7.40
CA ARG A 24 7.60 7.21 -7.06
C ARG A 24 7.36 7.62 -5.62
N TRP A 25 6.08 7.77 -5.27
CA TRP A 25 5.71 8.09 -3.90
C TRP A 25 4.47 7.29 -3.49
N LEU A 26 4.35 7.12 -2.18
CA LEU A 26 3.24 6.39 -1.55
C LEU A 26 2.72 7.22 -0.39
N GLU A 27 1.40 7.36 -0.30
CA GLU A 27 0.75 8.04 0.81
C GLU A 27 -0.31 7.13 1.41
N PHE A 28 -0.25 6.95 2.73
CA PHE A 28 -1.29 6.23 3.45
C PHE A 28 -2.52 7.12 3.58
N VAL A 29 -3.69 6.59 3.25
CA VAL A 29 -4.95 7.33 3.34
C VAL A 29 -5.72 6.89 4.58
N GLU A 30 -6.17 5.66 4.60
CA GLU A 30 -6.92 5.13 5.74
C GLU A 30 -7.03 3.61 5.67
N ILE A 31 -7.49 3.01 6.75
CA ILE A 31 -7.89 1.61 6.77
C ILE A 31 -9.41 1.60 6.70
N ASP A 32 -9.96 0.89 5.72
CA ASP A 32 -11.39 0.76 5.54
C ASP A 32 -11.84 -0.62 6.01
N TYR A 33 -12.72 -0.65 7.00
CA TYR A 33 -13.25 -1.90 7.55
C TYR A 33 -14.59 -2.18 6.91
N MET A 34 -14.62 -3.22 6.09
CA MET A 34 -15.81 -3.66 5.39
C MET A 34 -16.27 -5.00 5.94
N ASP A 35 -17.48 -5.44 5.57
CA ASP A 35 -18.02 -6.75 5.96
C ASP A 35 -17.11 -7.89 5.50
N GLU A 36 -16.44 -7.71 4.38
CA GLU A 36 -15.55 -8.70 3.76
C GLU A 36 -14.20 -8.77 4.44
N GLY A 37 -13.84 -7.76 5.23
CA GLY A 37 -12.54 -7.63 5.88
C GLY A 37 -12.00 -6.23 5.79
N ALA A 38 -10.74 -6.07 6.14
CA ALA A 38 -10.10 -4.74 6.15
C ALA A 38 -9.29 -4.51 4.89
N PHE A 39 -9.32 -3.28 4.40
CA PHE A 39 -8.56 -2.84 3.23
C PHE A 39 -7.78 -1.57 3.59
N VAL A 40 -6.53 -1.52 3.17
CA VAL A 40 -5.71 -0.31 3.33
C VAL A 40 -5.85 0.52 2.07
N LYS A 41 -6.21 1.79 2.23
CA LYS A 41 -6.30 2.73 1.12
C LYS A 41 -5.02 3.55 1.05
N VAL A 42 -4.44 3.61 -0.13
CA VAL A 42 -3.20 4.35 -0.36
C VAL A 42 -3.31 5.16 -1.65
N ARG A 43 -2.50 6.21 -1.74
CA ARG A 43 -2.28 6.94 -2.98
C ARG A 43 -0.89 6.63 -3.47
N LEU A 44 -0.79 6.38 -4.76
CA LEU A 44 0.47 6.12 -5.42
C LEU A 44 0.64 7.10 -6.57
N GLY A 45 1.86 7.55 -6.79
CA GLY A 45 2.15 8.43 -7.90
C GLY A 45 3.63 8.45 -8.19
N GLY A 46 4.04 9.26 -9.16
CA GLY A 46 5.43 9.46 -9.45
C GLY A 46 5.79 9.44 -10.92
N ALA A 47 7.09 9.32 -11.19
CA ALA A 47 7.72 9.65 -12.45
C ALA A 47 7.23 8.87 -13.67
N CYS A 48 6.60 7.74 -13.51
CA CYS A 48 6.21 6.91 -14.64
C CYS A 48 4.68 6.81 -14.76
N SER A 49 4.03 7.96 -14.87
CA SER A 49 2.58 8.03 -14.94
C SER A 49 2.01 7.35 -16.19
N THR A 50 2.83 7.14 -17.20
CA THR A 50 2.41 6.46 -18.43
C THR A 50 2.55 4.94 -18.35
N CYS A 51 3.14 4.42 -17.28
CA CYS A 51 3.36 2.99 -17.11
C CYS A 51 2.34 2.41 -16.14
N ALA A 52 1.13 2.18 -16.64
CA ALA A 52 0.06 1.61 -15.82
C ALA A 52 0.44 0.27 -15.20
N MET A 53 1.17 -0.55 -15.97
CA MET A 53 1.63 -1.86 -15.47
C MET A 53 2.58 -1.73 -14.30
N SER A 54 3.44 -0.71 -14.29
CA SER A 54 4.36 -0.46 -13.18
C SER A 54 3.60 -0.13 -11.90
N GLN A 55 2.53 0.62 -12.01
CA GLN A 55 1.71 0.96 -10.83
C GLN A 55 0.99 -0.26 -10.29
N ILE A 56 0.50 -1.12 -11.17
CA ILE A 56 -0.15 -2.36 -10.77
C ILE A 56 0.85 -3.28 -10.05
N THR A 57 2.05 -3.42 -10.57
CA THR A 57 3.10 -4.23 -9.98
C THR A 57 3.48 -3.70 -8.60
N LEU A 58 3.61 -2.38 -8.48
CA LEU A 58 3.92 -1.73 -7.21
C LEU A 58 2.82 -1.98 -6.18
N LYS A 59 1.56 -1.81 -6.59
CA LYS A 59 0.42 -2.06 -5.72
C LYS A 59 0.41 -3.51 -5.24
N GLN A 60 0.66 -4.46 -6.14
CA GLN A 60 0.67 -5.88 -5.80
C GLN A 60 1.79 -6.19 -4.80
N GLY A 61 2.95 -5.59 -4.94
CA GLY A 61 4.05 -5.76 -4.01
C GLY A 61 3.72 -5.23 -2.62
N ILE A 62 3.12 -4.05 -2.56
CA ILE A 62 2.68 -3.45 -1.30
C ILE A 62 1.60 -4.32 -0.66
N GLU A 63 0.62 -4.75 -1.43
CA GLU A 63 -0.47 -5.58 -0.96
C GLU A 63 0.05 -6.89 -0.37
N LYS A 64 0.95 -7.55 -1.08
CA LYS A 64 1.55 -8.80 -0.62
C LYS A 64 2.27 -8.61 0.71
N ARG A 65 3.07 -7.56 0.82
CA ARG A 65 3.81 -7.28 2.04
C ARG A 65 2.88 -7.02 3.22
N LEU A 66 1.86 -6.19 3.00
CA LEU A 66 0.90 -5.87 4.05
C LEU A 66 0.08 -7.10 4.46
N MET A 67 -0.32 -7.92 3.52
CA MET A 67 -1.08 -9.13 3.83
C MET A 67 -0.25 -10.14 4.59
N GLU A 68 1.06 -10.18 4.39
CA GLU A 68 1.95 -11.04 5.16
C GLU A 68 2.08 -10.56 6.60
N GLU A 69 2.02 -9.25 6.83
CA GLU A 69 2.16 -8.67 8.17
C GLU A 69 0.83 -8.62 8.93
N PHE A 70 -0.27 -8.52 8.22
CA PHE A 70 -1.61 -8.35 8.82
C PHE A 70 -2.56 -9.42 8.32
N GLU A 71 -2.87 -10.38 9.18
CA GLU A 71 -3.76 -11.48 8.82
C GLU A 71 -5.17 -11.01 8.51
N GLU A 72 -5.60 -9.93 9.14
CA GLU A 72 -6.95 -9.38 8.97
C GLU A 72 -7.14 -8.65 7.64
N LEU A 73 -6.03 -8.29 7.00
CA LEU A 73 -6.07 -7.49 5.79
C LEU A 73 -6.48 -8.34 4.58
N GLN A 74 -7.45 -7.87 3.82
CA GLN A 74 -7.93 -8.54 2.62
C GLN A 74 -7.28 -7.99 1.36
N GLY A 75 -6.78 -6.78 1.40
CA GLY A 75 -6.13 -6.19 0.24
C GLY A 75 -5.82 -4.72 0.42
N VAL A 76 -5.32 -4.13 -0.66
CA VAL A 76 -4.96 -2.71 -0.73
C VAL A 76 -5.74 -2.06 -1.86
N ILE A 77 -6.30 -0.90 -1.60
CA ILE A 77 -7.06 -0.12 -2.58
C ILE A 77 -6.25 1.13 -2.89
N GLN A 78 -5.99 1.34 -4.17
CA GLN A 78 -5.38 2.58 -4.62
C GLN A 78 -6.47 3.60 -4.87
N VAL A 79 -6.35 4.77 -4.23
CA VAL A 79 -7.30 5.88 -4.43
C VAL A 79 -6.60 7.01 -5.18
N LEU A 80 -7.40 7.82 -5.83
CA LEU A 80 -6.89 8.95 -6.63
C LEU A 80 -6.75 10.21 -5.78
#